data_2fffde69c75d12bf95a65d656b35a786
#
_entry.id   2fffde69c75d12bf95a65d656b35a786
#
_cell.length_a   1.000
_cell.length_b   1.000
_cell.length_c   1.000
_cell.angle_alpha   90.00
_cell.angle_beta   90.00
_cell.angle_gamma   90.00
#
_symmetry.space_group_name_H-M   'P 1'
#
loop_
_entity.id
_entity.type
_entity.pdbx_description
1 polymer ?
#
loop_
_entity_poly.entity_id
_entity_poly.type
_entity_poly.pdbx_seq_one_letter_code
_entity_poly.pdbx_strand_id
1 'polypeptide(L)'
;MKNCLYILFCMSALLLANPFKVEANNKYAGFVIHANSGQVLYAENSNALRHPASLTKVMTLYELFTELENGRIQLQDKITISYNATRRPPSRLGLKKGEKISVEDAIYALAVKSANDIATAVAEHISGSESAFARRMTQTAKRLGMKRTRFMNASGLTHRKQLTTARDMARLALAMINDFPYYYRYFSTRSFSFQGRTYRNHNKLLGRFSGTDGVKTGYTRAAGFNLLATSVQKGQRLVAVVLGGKSGRSRNAHVQDILQRSFRKLPHQPTWALSSPTPPRPEPAPDGYEAYEGSISLQASLTDRDNQSFPRPRPVDELGALILESSQSSGDWTIQVGAFYAPRVAKNAAREAIDKTNLSGTVQIAQIQGRSGKVLYRARITGITKKQAKSACKLLIRNGMDCISLAPDLG
;
A
#
# COMPACT_ATOMS: atom_id res chain seq x y z
N MET A 1 78.39 -4.60 11.24
CA MET A 1 77.54 -5.21 10.17
C MET A 1 76.28 -5.92 10.67
N LYS A 2 76.00 -6.05 11.97
CA LYS A 2 74.82 -6.76 12.52
C LYS A 2 73.60 -5.83 12.73
N ASN A 3 73.79 -4.54 12.78
CA ASN A 3 72.66 -3.58 13.04
C ASN A 3 71.90 -3.11 11.77
N CYS A 4 72.46 -3.31 10.58
CA CYS A 4 71.76 -2.93 9.32
C CYS A 4 70.72 -3.97 8.87
N LEU A 5 70.79 -5.23 9.31
CA LEU A 5 69.91 -6.31 8.89
C LEU A 5 68.56 -6.25 9.62
N TYR A 6 68.49 -5.68 10.84
CA TYR A 6 67.25 -5.51 11.61
C TYR A 6 66.38 -4.40 11.12
N ILE A 7 66.95 -3.35 10.56
CA ILE A 7 66.20 -2.21 10.03
C ILE A 7 65.49 -2.56 8.70
N LEU A 8 66.11 -3.39 7.88
CA LEU A 8 65.46 -3.87 6.62
C LEU A 8 64.33 -4.88 6.89
N PHE A 9 64.37 -5.66 7.97
CA PHE A 9 63.29 -6.60 8.29
C PHE A 9 62.06 -5.92 8.91
N CYS A 10 62.22 -4.84 9.64
CA CYS A 10 61.13 -4.05 10.16
C CYS A 10 60.43 -3.20 9.08
N MET A 11 61.11 -2.77 8.02
CA MET A 11 60.51 -2.01 6.93
C MET A 11 59.69 -2.90 5.96
N SER A 12 60.02 -4.16 5.82
CA SER A 12 59.23 -5.08 4.97
C SER A 12 57.93 -5.58 5.62
N ALA A 13 57.82 -5.53 6.96
CA ALA A 13 56.58 -5.92 7.66
C ALA A 13 55.47 -4.84 7.65
N LEU A 14 55.81 -3.57 7.35
CA LEU A 14 54.83 -2.48 7.29
C LEU A 14 54.08 -2.37 5.94
N LEU A 15 54.48 -3.14 4.92
CA LEU A 15 53.90 -3.06 3.57
C LEU A 15 52.75 -4.05 3.31
N LEU A 16 52.39 -4.91 4.28
CA LEU A 16 51.35 -5.94 4.11
C LEU A 16 49.99 -5.62 4.78
N ALA A 17 49.88 -4.49 5.45
CA ALA A 17 48.60 -4.02 5.95
C ALA A 17 47.89 -3.12 4.90
N ASN A 18 47.54 -3.68 3.74
CA ASN A 18 46.51 -3.06 2.91
C ASN A 18 45.17 -3.25 3.62
N PRO A 19 44.58 -2.20 4.24
CA PRO A 19 43.21 -2.29 4.67
C PRO A 19 42.42 -2.48 3.39
N PHE A 20 41.80 -3.64 3.21
CA PHE A 20 40.75 -3.80 2.21
C PHE A 20 39.75 -2.69 2.45
N LYS A 21 39.84 -1.63 1.67
CA LYS A 21 38.78 -0.62 1.61
C LYS A 21 37.55 -1.37 1.11
N VAL A 22 36.73 -1.82 2.03
CA VAL A 22 35.37 -2.27 1.70
C VAL A 22 34.72 -1.04 1.07
N GLU A 23 34.69 -1.03 -0.24
CA GLU A 23 34.05 0.05 -1.00
C GLU A 23 32.59 0.11 -0.58
N ALA A 24 32.24 1.13 0.20
CA ALA A 24 30.90 1.31 0.71
C ALA A 24 29.94 1.37 -0.48
N ASN A 25 28.94 0.49 -0.54
CA ASN A 25 27.94 0.51 -1.60
C ASN A 25 27.09 1.78 -1.46
N ASN A 26 27.51 2.85 -2.13
CA ASN A 26 26.86 4.15 -2.12
C ASN A 26 25.37 4.11 -2.52
N LYS A 27 24.89 3.00 -3.09
CA LYS A 27 23.49 2.82 -3.49
C LYS A 27 22.64 2.14 -2.43
N TYR A 28 23.28 1.53 -1.43
CA TYR A 28 22.56 0.73 -0.43
C TYR A 28 21.72 1.59 0.51
N ALA A 29 20.49 1.12 0.76
CA ALA A 29 19.63 1.56 1.85
C ALA A 29 18.73 0.40 2.28
N GLY A 30 18.56 0.22 3.59
CA GLY A 30 17.73 -0.83 4.17
C GLY A 30 16.77 -0.29 5.23
N PHE A 31 15.58 -0.88 5.31
CA PHE A 31 14.56 -0.50 6.30
C PHE A 31 13.61 -1.67 6.58
N VAL A 32 13.32 -1.93 7.85
CA VAL A 32 12.27 -2.86 8.27
C VAL A 32 11.41 -2.21 9.34
N ILE A 33 10.10 -2.33 9.17
CA ILE A 33 9.10 -1.82 10.11
C ILE A 33 8.04 -2.88 10.38
N HIS A 34 7.61 -2.96 11.62
CA HIS A 34 6.44 -3.74 12.01
C HIS A 34 5.15 -2.99 11.61
N ALA A 35 4.29 -3.65 10.83
CA ALA A 35 3.16 -2.97 10.18
C ALA A 35 2.16 -2.39 11.18
N ASN A 36 1.84 -3.13 12.25
CA ASN A 36 0.79 -2.74 13.18
C ASN A 36 1.26 -1.69 14.20
N SER A 37 2.47 -1.86 14.78
CA SER A 37 2.96 -0.94 15.82
C SER A 37 3.73 0.26 15.28
N GLY A 38 4.17 0.20 14.00
CA GLY A 38 5.07 1.22 13.46
C GLY A 38 6.50 1.14 13.99
N GLN A 39 6.84 0.11 14.80
CA GLN A 39 8.17 -0.08 15.35
C GLN A 39 9.20 -0.33 14.24
N VAL A 40 10.26 0.48 14.23
CA VAL A 40 11.40 0.30 13.32
C VAL A 40 12.33 -0.75 13.88
N LEU A 41 12.53 -1.85 13.14
CA LEU A 41 13.33 -3.00 13.55
C LEU A 41 14.72 -3.02 12.89
N TYR A 42 14.85 -2.36 11.75
CA TYR A 42 16.10 -2.17 11.04
C TYR A 42 16.07 -0.86 10.24
N ALA A 43 17.14 -0.09 10.28
CA ALA A 43 17.30 1.13 9.50
C ALA A 43 18.78 1.39 9.22
N GLU A 44 19.16 1.39 7.94
CA GLU A 44 20.49 1.76 7.48
C GLU A 44 20.35 2.58 6.21
N ASN A 45 20.91 3.78 6.19
CA ASN A 45 20.73 4.75 5.10
C ASN A 45 19.26 4.96 4.70
N SER A 46 18.30 4.67 5.59
CA SER A 46 16.88 4.54 5.28
C SER A 46 16.24 5.81 4.74
N ASN A 47 16.83 6.97 5.00
CA ASN A 47 16.41 8.27 4.49
C ASN A 47 17.26 8.77 3.31
N ALA A 48 18.29 8.03 2.88
CA ALA A 48 19.11 8.42 1.75
C ALA A 48 18.32 8.34 0.43
N LEU A 49 18.46 9.37 -0.42
CA LEU A 49 17.81 9.42 -1.73
C LEU A 49 18.36 8.34 -2.64
N ARG A 50 17.48 7.54 -3.21
CA ARG A 50 17.80 6.42 -4.11
C ARG A 50 16.83 6.38 -5.28
N HIS A 51 17.24 5.78 -6.38
CA HIS A 51 16.34 5.53 -7.50
C HIS A 51 15.43 4.33 -7.18
N PRO A 52 14.09 4.47 -7.29
CA PRO A 52 13.16 3.38 -6.98
C PRO A 52 13.20 2.24 -7.99
N ALA A 53 13.62 2.49 -9.23
CA ALA A 53 13.43 1.57 -10.35
C ALA A 53 11.95 1.11 -10.40
N SER A 54 11.66 -0.16 -10.75
CA SER A 54 10.29 -0.67 -10.86
C SER A 54 9.50 -0.76 -9.54
N LEU A 55 10.07 -0.38 -8.39
CA LEU A 55 9.26 -0.16 -7.19
C LEU A 55 8.25 0.99 -7.40
N THR A 56 8.52 1.89 -8.35
CA THR A 56 7.60 2.94 -8.80
C THR A 56 6.22 2.39 -9.16
N LYS A 57 6.16 1.19 -9.74
CA LYS A 57 4.89 0.55 -10.13
C LYS A 57 3.96 0.23 -8.96
N VAL A 58 4.48 0.22 -7.73
CA VAL A 58 3.64 0.12 -6.53
C VAL A 58 2.80 1.38 -6.38
N MET A 59 3.35 2.57 -6.65
CA MET A 59 2.56 3.80 -6.68
C MET A 59 1.61 3.84 -7.89
N THR A 60 2.03 3.32 -9.05
CA THR A 60 1.14 3.19 -10.22
C THR A 60 -0.08 2.32 -9.91
N LEU A 61 0.14 1.19 -9.23
CA LEU A 61 -0.95 0.32 -8.74
C LEU A 61 -1.78 1.00 -7.64
N TYR A 62 -1.16 1.79 -6.77
CA TYR A 62 -1.88 2.54 -5.74
C TYR A 62 -2.88 3.54 -6.37
N GLU A 63 -2.46 4.27 -7.40
CA GLU A 63 -3.34 5.16 -8.16
C GLU A 63 -4.44 4.40 -8.92
N LEU A 64 -4.10 3.26 -9.54
CA LEU A 64 -5.07 2.42 -10.25
C LEU A 64 -6.12 1.84 -9.29
N PHE A 65 -5.69 1.37 -8.11
CA PHE A 65 -6.61 0.90 -7.07
C PHE A 65 -7.47 2.03 -6.48
N THR A 66 -6.93 3.25 -6.43
CA THR A 66 -7.72 4.43 -6.06
C THR A 66 -8.87 4.69 -7.05
N GLU A 67 -8.63 4.52 -8.35
CA GLU A 67 -9.67 4.66 -9.38
C GLU A 67 -10.73 3.56 -9.26
N LEU A 68 -10.31 2.30 -9.04
CA LEU A 68 -11.21 1.16 -8.81
C LEU A 68 -12.08 1.36 -7.56
N GLU A 69 -11.48 1.76 -6.42
CA GLU A 69 -12.22 2.00 -5.18
C GLU A 69 -13.21 3.18 -5.29
N ASN A 70 -12.90 4.17 -6.11
CA ASN A 70 -13.80 5.28 -6.37
C ASN A 70 -14.87 4.95 -7.43
N GLY A 71 -14.86 3.74 -7.99
CA GLY A 71 -15.81 3.30 -9.01
C GLY A 71 -15.68 4.03 -10.36
N ARG A 72 -14.55 4.76 -10.59
CA ARG A 72 -14.31 5.45 -11.86
C ARG A 72 -13.86 4.53 -12.97
N ILE A 73 -13.32 3.37 -12.63
CA ILE A 73 -12.98 2.28 -13.54
C ILE A 73 -13.37 0.95 -12.91
N GLN A 74 -13.52 -0.08 -13.76
CA GLN A 74 -13.80 -1.46 -13.36
C GLN A 74 -12.68 -2.40 -13.82
N LEU A 75 -12.57 -3.60 -13.22
CA LEU A 75 -11.54 -4.58 -13.57
C LEU A 75 -11.62 -5.03 -15.03
N GLN A 76 -12.85 -5.05 -15.60
CA GLN A 76 -13.15 -5.48 -16.98
C GLN A 76 -12.89 -4.38 -18.01
N ASP A 77 -12.78 -3.12 -17.59
CA ASP A 77 -12.55 -1.99 -18.49
C ASP A 77 -11.27 -2.20 -19.31
N LYS A 78 -11.27 -1.63 -20.52
CA LYS A 78 -10.17 -1.81 -21.47
C LYS A 78 -9.30 -0.58 -21.56
N ILE A 79 -8.01 -0.78 -21.30
CA ILE A 79 -6.97 0.23 -21.48
C ILE A 79 -6.40 0.08 -22.89
N THR A 80 -6.44 1.13 -23.69
CA THR A 80 -5.88 1.14 -25.05
C THR A 80 -4.39 1.43 -25.01
N ILE A 81 -3.61 0.67 -25.78
CA ILE A 81 -2.16 0.82 -25.88
C ILE A 81 -1.83 1.96 -26.85
N SER A 82 -1.21 3.01 -26.36
CA SER A 82 -0.76 4.15 -27.17
C SER A 82 0.52 3.83 -27.93
N TYR A 83 0.83 4.64 -28.94
CA TYR A 83 2.14 4.59 -29.59
C TYR A 83 3.29 4.84 -28.61
N ASN A 84 3.13 5.77 -27.66
CA ASN A 84 4.13 6.06 -26.64
C ASN A 84 4.38 4.86 -25.71
N ALA A 85 3.33 4.13 -25.33
CA ALA A 85 3.45 2.90 -24.55
C ALA A 85 4.25 1.82 -25.28
N THR A 86 4.03 1.62 -26.58
CA THR A 86 4.76 0.60 -27.39
C THR A 86 6.26 0.84 -27.46
N ARG A 87 6.71 2.09 -27.30
CA ARG A 87 8.14 2.48 -27.35
C ARG A 87 8.90 2.27 -26.05
N ARG A 88 8.23 1.85 -24.98
CA ARG A 88 8.90 1.66 -23.68
C ARG A 88 9.90 0.51 -23.74
N PRO A 89 11.10 0.68 -23.18
CA PRO A 89 12.09 -0.40 -23.14
C PRO A 89 11.62 -1.56 -22.24
N PRO A 90 12.14 -2.77 -22.42
CA PRO A 90 11.84 -3.92 -21.56
C PRO A 90 12.11 -3.62 -20.05
N SER A 91 11.36 -4.26 -19.12
CA SER A 91 10.37 -5.32 -19.28
C SER A 91 9.03 -4.80 -19.83
N ARG A 92 8.39 -5.56 -20.73
CA ARG A 92 7.12 -5.17 -21.36
C ARG A 92 6.30 -6.42 -21.74
N LEU A 93 5.01 -6.29 -21.94
CA LEU A 93 4.15 -7.32 -22.55
C LEU A 93 4.35 -7.35 -24.05
N GLY A 94 4.52 -6.20 -24.69
CA GLY A 94 4.78 -6.08 -26.13
C GLY A 94 3.53 -5.98 -26.98
N LEU A 95 2.43 -5.45 -26.44
CA LEU A 95 1.21 -5.16 -27.19
C LEU A 95 1.47 -4.07 -28.25
N LYS A 96 0.71 -4.13 -29.36
CA LYS A 96 0.78 -3.16 -30.46
C LYS A 96 -0.09 -1.94 -30.17
N LYS A 97 0.18 -0.82 -30.88
CA LYS A 97 -0.67 0.39 -30.84
C LYS A 97 -2.11 0.02 -31.20
N GLY A 98 -3.07 0.50 -30.40
CA GLY A 98 -4.49 0.25 -30.58
C GLY A 98 -5.01 -1.05 -29.96
N GLU A 99 -4.13 -1.99 -29.61
CA GLU A 99 -4.54 -3.17 -28.84
C GLU A 99 -5.03 -2.74 -27.45
N LYS A 100 -5.87 -3.58 -26.86
CA LYS A 100 -6.49 -3.29 -25.57
C LYS A 100 -6.15 -4.38 -24.55
N ILE A 101 -6.01 -3.99 -23.30
CA ILE A 101 -5.79 -4.89 -22.16
C ILE A 101 -6.84 -4.58 -21.10
N SER A 102 -7.35 -5.60 -20.38
CA SER A 102 -8.24 -5.34 -19.23
C SER A 102 -7.47 -4.67 -18.10
N VAL A 103 -8.18 -3.91 -17.27
CA VAL A 103 -7.59 -3.33 -16.04
C VAL A 103 -7.01 -4.42 -15.16
N GLU A 104 -7.70 -5.56 -15.03
CA GLU A 104 -7.20 -6.68 -14.23
C GLU A 104 -5.91 -7.29 -14.80
N ASP A 105 -5.85 -7.56 -16.11
CA ASP A 105 -4.61 -8.02 -16.75
C ASP A 105 -3.48 -7.00 -16.63
N ALA A 106 -3.79 -5.70 -16.69
CA ALA A 106 -2.83 -4.64 -16.47
C ALA A 106 -2.26 -4.68 -15.05
N ILE A 107 -3.09 -4.95 -14.02
CA ILE A 107 -2.64 -5.15 -12.64
C ILE A 107 -1.64 -6.32 -12.57
N TYR A 108 -1.99 -7.49 -13.13
CA TYR A 108 -1.08 -8.63 -13.18
C TYR A 108 0.21 -8.32 -13.95
N ALA A 109 0.11 -7.63 -15.08
CA ALA A 109 1.27 -7.24 -15.87
C ALA A 109 2.22 -6.32 -15.09
N LEU A 110 1.69 -5.40 -14.28
CA LEU A 110 2.48 -4.51 -13.42
C LEU A 110 3.09 -5.24 -12.23
N ALA A 111 2.32 -6.06 -11.53
CA ALA A 111 2.75 -6.76 -10.31
C ALA A 111 3.75 -7.89 -10.62
N VAL A 112 3.43 -8.74 -11.60
CA VAL A 112 4.16 -9.98 -11.91
C VAL A 112 5.27 -9.74 -12.94
N LYS A 113 4.91 -9.27 -14.14
CA LYS A 113 5.83 -9.06 -15.26
C LYS A 113 6.62 -7.77 -15.14
N SER A 114 6.11 -6.79 -14.38
CA SER A 114 6.74 -5.46 -14.26
C SER A 114 6.77 -4.69 -15.58
N ALA A 115 5.72 -4.79 -16.38
CA ALA A 115 5.62 -4.27 -17.74
C ALA A 115 5.66 -2.74 -17.77
N ASN A 116 6.63 -2.16 -18.51
CA ASN A 116 6.82 -0.72 -18.62
C ASN A 116 5.81 -0.09 -19.58
N ASP A 117 5.48 -0.77 -20.67
CA ASP A 117 4.46 -0.39 -21.66
C ASP A 117 3.08 -0.27 -20.97
N ILE A 118 2.72 -1.25 -20.14
CA ILE A 118 1.46 -1.23 -19.42
C ILE A 118 1.43 -0.12 -18.34
N ALA A 119 2.56 0.15 -17.68
CA ALA A 119 2.64 1.28 -16.74
C ALA A 119 2.36 2.62 -17.43
N THR A 120 2.91 2.83 -18.64
CA THR A 120 2.63 4.02 -19.44
C THR A 120 1.18 4.06 -19.91
N ALA A 121 0.62 2.94 -20.39
CA ALA A 121 -0.78 2.86 -20.82
C ALA A 121 -1.77 3.17 -19.69
N VAL A 122 -1.53 2.62 -18.49
CA VAL A 122 -2.32 2.94 -17.28
C VAL A 122 -2.22 4.43 -16.93
N ALA A 123 -1.03 5.00 -16.99
CA ALA A 123 -0.82 6.41 -16.69
C ALA A 123 -1.58 7.33 -17.66
N GLU A 124 -1.54 7.02 -18.94
CA GLU A 124 -2.26 7.77 -19.99
C GLU A 124 -3.78 7.59 -19.85
N HIS A 125 -4.24 6.39 -19.54
CA HIS A 125 -5.67 6.10 -19.32
C HIS A 125 -6.25 6.91 -18.15
N ILE A 126 -5.53 6.98 -17.03
CA ILE A 126 -6.03 7.66 -15.81
C ILE A 126 -5.86 9.18 -15.87
N SER A 127 -4.80 9.67 -16.50
CA SER A 127 -4.43 11.09 -16.41
C SER A 127 -4.19 11.77 -17.75
N GLY A 128 -4.52 11.13 -18.86
CA GLY A 128 -4.33 11.65 -20.23
C GLY A 128 -2.88 11.69 -20.69
N SER A 129 -1.90 11.70 -19.76
CA SER A 129 -0.48 11.63 -20.08
C SER A 129 0.35 11.08 -18.92
N GLU A 130 1.50 10.44 -19.24
CA GLU A 130 2.41 9.93 -18.21
C GLU A 130 3.00 11.05 -17.33
N SER A 131 3.19 12.25 -17.88
CA SER A 131 3.67 13.40 -17.11
C SER A 131 2.63 13.92 -16.11
N ALA A 132 1.36 13.99 -16.48
CA ALA A 132 0.26 14.34 -15.57
C ALA A 132 0.12 13.28 -14.48
N PHE A 133 0.19 12.01 -14.84
CA PHE A 133 0.15 10.90 -13.89
C PHE A 133 1.33 10.93 -12.91
N ALA A 134 2.55 11.22 -13.35
CA ALA A 134 3.72 11.34 -12.47
C ALA A 134 3.58 12.50 -11.47
N ARG A 135 2.94 13.61 -11.87
CA ARG A 135 2.59 14.70 -10.93
C ARG A 135 1.58 14.22 -9.90
N ARG A 136 0.53 13.52 -10.32
CA ARG A 136 -0.48 12.91 -9.46
C ARG A 136 0.17 11.93 -8.45
N MET A 137 1.00 10.98 -8.92
CA MET A 137 1.78 10.07 -8.06
C MET A 137 2.60 10.82 -7.01
N THR A 138 3.24 11.94 -7.39
CA THR A 138 4.05 12.75 -6.47
C THR A 138 3.18 13.47 -5.43
N GLN A 139 2.00 13.95 -5.81
CA GLN A 139 1.03 14.53 -4.87
C GLN A 139 0.53 13.48 -3.88
N THR A 140 0.18 12.29 -4.36
CA THR A 140 -0.21 11.16 -3.50
C THR A 140 0.93 10.76 -2.55
N ALA A 141 2.17 10.68 -3.05
CA ALA A 141 3.32 10.42 -2.19
C ALA A 141 3.42 11.45 -1.04
N LYS A 142 3.21 12.74 -1.32
CA LYS A 142 3.18 13.78 -0.28
C LYS A 142 2.07 13.55 0.74
N ARG A 143 0.84 13.20 0.29
CA ARG A 143 -0.29 12.90 1.17
C ARG A 143 -0.02 11.69 2.08
N LEU A 144 0.68 10.67 1.55
CA LEU A 144 1.10 9.50 2.31
C LEU A 144 2.31 9.76 3.25
N GLY A 145 2.82 10.99 3.30
CA GLY A 145 3.96 11.34 4.13
C GLY A 145 5.32 10.88 3.56
N MET A 146 5.39 10.53 2.27
CA MET A 146 6.61 10.21 1.55
C MET A 146 7.34 11.50 1.14
N LYS A 147 7.83 12.24 2.13
CA LYS A 147 8.32 13.63 1.98
C LYS A 147 9.55 13.75 1.08
N ARG A 148 10.29 12.66 0.87
CA ARG A 148 11.53 12.64 0.06
C ARG A 148 11.36 11.85 -1.24
N THR A 149 10.12 11.68 -1.72
CA THR A 149 9.80 10.93 -2.93
C THR A 149 9.25 11.84 -4.02
N ARG A 150 9.78 11.68 -5.22
CA ARG A 150 9.29 12.31 -6.45
C ARG A 150 9.25 11.30 -7.57
N PHE A 151 8.12 11.23 -8.26
CA PHE A 151 7.93 10.40 -9.44
C PHE A 151 8.00 11.27 -10.72
N MET A 152 8.61 10.72 -11.77
CA MET A 152 8.78 11.37 -13.07
C MET A 152 8.17 10.55 -14.21
N ASN A 153 7.86 9.28 -13.97
CA ASN A 153 7.15 8.37 -14.87
C ASN A 153 6.46 7.27 -14.05
N ALA A 154 5.61 6.49 -14.71
CA ALA A 154 4.81 5.43 -14.09
C ALA A 154 5.56 4.10 -13.93
N SER A 155 6.65 3.90 -14.64
CA SER A 155 7.33 2.61 -14.77
C SER A 155 8.54 2.43 -13.85
N GLY A 156 9.20 3.53 -13.47
CA GLY A 156 10.47 3.49 -12.74
C GLY A 156 11.70 3.49 -13.65
N LEU A 157 11.53 3.78 -14.93
CA LEU A 157 12.64 4.04 -15.84
C LEU A 157 13.49 5.21 -15.31
N THR A 158 14.80 5.13 -15.55
CA THR A 158 15.76 6.06 -14.95
C THR A 158 15.49 7.51 -15.36
N HIS A 159 15.37 8.37 -14.36
CA HIS A 159 15.31 9.82 -14.52
C HIS A 159 16.01 10.47 -13.33
N ARG A 160 16.84 11.50 -13.53
CA ARG A 160 17.65 12.14 -12.48
C ARG A 160 16.83 12.58 -11.27
N LYS A 161 15.62 13.12 -11.50
CA LYS A 161 14.73 13.65 -10.47
C LYS A 161 13.77 12.60 -9.90
N GLN A 162 13.78 11.33 -10.37
CA GLN A 162 12.96 10.25 -9.85
C GLN A 162 13.67 9.56 -8.70
N LEU A 163 13.36 10.01 -7.50
CA LEU A 163 14.04 9.63 -6.26
C LEU A 163 13.03 9.25 -5.19
N THR A 164 13.46 8.39 -4.29
CA THR A 164 12.72 7.93 -3.11
C THR A 164 13.70 7.59 -1.98
N THR A 165 13.16 7.10 -0.85
CA THR A 165 13.93 6.54 0.26
C THR A 165 13.38 5.17 0.65
N ALA A 166 14.16 4.34 1.34
CA ALA A 166 13.67 3.06 1.83
C ALA A 166 12.49 3.25 2.82
N ARG A 167 12.56 4.27 3.66
CA ARG A 167 11.49 4.63 4.59
C ARG A 167 10.20 5.04 3.86
N ASP A 168 10.31 5.83 2.81
CA ASP A 168 9.13 6.27 2.05
C ASP A 168 8.48 5.10 1.29
N MET A 169 9.28 4.18 0.72
CA MET A 169 8.74 2.98 0.09
C MET A 169 8.02 2.05 1.08
N ALA A 170 8.50 1.98 2.33
CA ALA A 170 7.79 1.24 3.38
C ALA A 170 6.44 1.91 3.73
N ARG A 171 6.39 3.26 3.78
CA ARG A 171 5.11 3.99 3.95
C ARG A 171 4.10 3.67 2.84
N LEU A 172 4.58 3.61 1.59
CA LEU A 172 3.72 3.24 0.47
C LEU A 172 3.19 1.81 0.61
N ALA A 173 4.02 0.87 1.05
CA ALA A 173 3.56 -0.51 1.27
C ALA A 173 2.53 -0.60 2.41
N LEU A 174 2.74 0.13 3.51
CA LEU A 174 1.77 0.20 4.60
C LEU A 174 0.44 0.81 4.14
N ALA A 175 0.50 1.91 3.37
CA ALA A 175 -0.70 2.52 2.79
C ALA A 175 -1.42 1.54 1.85
N MET A 176 -0.68 0.82 0.99
CA MET A 176 -1.23 -0.18 0.07
C MET A 176 -1.99 -1.30 0.81
N ILE A 177 -1.41 -1.79 1.93
CA ILE A 177 -2.02 -2.84 2.75
C ILE A 177 -3.31 -2.31 3.44
N ASN A 178 -3.26 -1.09 3.96
CA ASN A 178 -4.35 -0.52 4.76
C ASN A 178 -5.50 0.00 3.89
N ASP A 179 -5.17 0.66 2.76
CA ASP A 179 -6.16 1.33 1.93
C ASP A 179 -6.79 0.36 0.91
N PHE A 180 -6.04 -0.67 0.49
CA PHE A 180 -6.47 -1.61 -0.57
C PHE A 180 -6.26 -3.09 -0.18
N PRO A 181 -6.76 -3.57 0.96
CA PRO A 181 -6.54 -4.94 1.43
C PRO A 181 -7.06 -5.98 0.42
N TYR A 182 -8.15 -5.69 -0.27
CA TYR A 182 -8.71 -6.57 -1.30
C TYR A 182 -7.78 -6.71 -2.51
N TYR A 183 -7.23 -5.62 -3.03
CA TYR A 183 -6.32 -5.63 -4.18
C TYR A 183 -4.90 -6.03 -3.82
N TYR A 184 -4.54 -5.99 -2.54
CA TYR A 184 -3.20 -6.37 -2.08
C TYR A 184 -2.81 -7.79 -2.49
N ARG A 185 -3.78 -8.70 -2.62
CA ARG A 185 -3.59 -10.10 -3.06
C ARG A 185 -2.85 -10.23 -4.40
N TYR A 186 -2.97 -9.27 -5.31
CA TYR A 186 -2.30 -9.33 -6.61
C TYR A 186 -0.76 -9.38 -6.48
N PHE A 187 -0.20 -8.87 -5.39
CA PHE A 187 1.25 -8.90 -5.14
C PHE A 187 1.76 -10.29 -4.76
N SER A 188 0.92 -11.19 -4.28
CA SER A 188 1.28 -12.58 -3.95
C SER A 188 1.24 -13.52 -5.16
N THR A 189 0.78 -13.07 -6.32
CA THR A 189 0.66 -13.86 -7.54
C THR A 189 2.03 -14.32 -8.04
N ARG A 190 2.23 -15.63 -8.13
CA ARG A 190 3.52 -16.23 -8.55
C ARG A 190 3.72 -16.25 -10.05
N SER A 191 2.65 -16.39 -10.81
CA SER A 191 2.67 -16.38 -12.27
C SER A 191 1.38 -15.81 -12.83
N PHE A 192 1.43 -15.31 -14.05
CA PHE A 192 0.35 -14.70 -14.80
C PHE A 192 0.44 -15.13 -16.25
N SER A 193 -0.66 -15.58 -16.83
CA SER A 193 -0.74 -15.99 -18.23
C SER A 193 -1.53 -14.95 -19.03
N PHE A 194 -0.96 -14.52 -20.16
CA PHE A 194 -1.58 -13.55 -21.05
C PHE A 194 -1.24 -13.88 -22.50
N GLN A 195 -2.27 -13.97 -23.36
CA GLN A 195 -2.14 -14.32 -24.78
C GLN A 195 -1.24 -15.56 -25.01
N GLY A 196 -1.50 -16.65 -24.30
CA GLY A 196 -0.78 -17.93 -24.41
C GLY A 196 0.64 -17.93 -23.81
N ARG A 197 1.11 -16.82 -23.21
CA ARG A 197 2.43 -16.72 -22.58
C ARG A 197 2.31 -16.62 -21.06
N THR A 198 3.07 -17.44 -20.35
CA THR A 198 3.13 -17.41 -18.88
C THR A 198 4.36 -16.62 -18.39
N TYR A 199 4.13 -15.65 -17.54
CA TYR A 199 5.15 -14.83 -16.90
C TYR A 199 5.27 -15.17 -15.43
N ARG A 200 6.51 -15.40 -14.94
CA ARG A 200 6.78 -15.66 -13.52
C ARG A 200 7.10 -14.37 -12.79
N ASN A 201 6.64 -14.27 -11.54
CA ASN A 201 6.93 -13.10 -10.71
C ASN A 201 8.44 -12.96 -10.47
N HIS A 202 8.93 -11.73 -10.57
CA HIS A 202 10.32 -11.39 -10.31
C HIS A 202 10.68 -11.44 -8.83
N ASN A 203 9.69 -11.38 -7.92
CA ASN A 203 9.90 -11.55 -6.48
C ASN A 203 10.11 -13.03 -6.13
N LYS A 204 11.38 -13.44 -6.04
CA LYS A 204 11.75 -14.82 -5.74
C LYS A 204 11.58 -15.21 -4.27
N LEU A 205 11.17 -14.28 -3.38
CA LEU A 205 10.82 -14.61 -2.01
C LEU A 205 9.43 -15.24 -1.89
N LEU A 206 8.53 -14.97 -2.84
CA LEU A 206 7.22 -15.62 -2.90
C LEU A 206 7.37 -17.14 -2.96
N GLY A 207 6.86 -17.81 -1.91
CA GLY A 207 6.95 -19.27 -1.74
C GLY A 207 8.32 -19.81 -1.35
N ARG A 208 9.34 -18.94 -1.07
CA ARG A 208 10.66 -19.35 -0.58
C ARG A 208 10.97 -18.86 0.83
N PHE A 209 10.45 -17.70 1.21
CA PHE A 209 10.54 -17.20 2.57
C PHE A 209 9.14 -17.22 3.20
N SER A 210 9.04 -17.86 4.37
CA SER A 210 7.76 -18.11 5.02
C SER A 210 6.95 -16.83 5.22
N GLY A 211 5.67 -16.87 4.87
CA GLY A 211 4.74 -15.77 5.02
C GLY A 211 4.90 -14.61 4.04
N THR A 212 5.82 -14.71 3.05
CA THR A 212 5.96 -13.64 2.04
C THR A 212 4.73 -13.58 1.14
N ASP A 213 4.09 -12.39 1.09
CA ASP A 213 2.87 -12.12 0.32
C ASP A 213 2.97 -10.88 -0.60
N GLY A 214 4.15 -10.31 -0.74
CA GLY A 214 4.40 -9.16 -1.62
C GLY A 214 5.86 -8.72 -1.61
N VAL A 215 6.21 -7.62 -2.22
CA VAL A 215 5.43 -6.70 -3.05
C VAL A 215 6.07 -6.59 -4.44
N LYS A 216 7.30 -6.04 -4.55
CA LYS A 216 7.87 -5.68 -5.87
C LYS A 216 9.38 -5.64 -5.87
N THR A 217 9.97 -6.12 -6.97
CA THR A 217 11.38 -5.94 -7.29
C THR A 217 11.60 -4.77 -8.23
N GLY A 218 12.81 -4.22 -8.23
CA GLY A 218 13.23 -3.21 -9.19
C GLY A 218 14.71 -3.34 -9.51
N TYR A 219 15.08 -3.01 -10.75
CA TYR A 219 16.46 -2.91 -11.18
C TYR A 219 16.62 -1.87 -12.28
N THR A 220 17.59 -1.02 -12.13
CA THR A 220 18.23 -0.26 -13.22
C THR A 220 19.71 -0.15 -12.88
N ARG A 221 20.56 0.17 -13.90
CA ARG A 221 21.99 0.39 -13.64
C ARG A 221 22.22 1.46 -12.56
N ALA A 222 21.43 2.53 -12.58
CA ALA A 222 21.51 3.61 -11.59
C ALA A 222 21.04 3.19 -10.18
N ALA A 223 19.99 2.38 -10.10
CA ALA A 223 19.37 1.98 -8.83
C ALA A 223 20.09 0.82 -8.12
N GLY A 224 20.73 -0.09 -8.87
CA GLY A 224 21.06 -1.42 -8.36
C GLY A 224 19.81 -2.30 -8.20
N PHE A 225 19.93 -3.38 -7.46
CA PHE A 225 18.84 -4.34 -7.25
C PHE A 225 18.01 -3.97 -6.02
N ASN A 226 16.75 -3.59 -6.23
CA ASN A 226 15.80 -3.19 -5.20
C ASN A 226 14.79 -4.29 -4.91
N LEU A 227 14.28 -4.32 -3.66
CA LEU A 227 13.14 -5.13 -3.25
C LEU A 227 12.38 -4.42 -2.15
N LEU A 228 11.09 -4.31 -2.33
CA LEU A 228 10.10 -4.06 -1.30
C LEU A 228 9.39 -5.39 -1.05
N ALA A 229 9.45 -5.89 0.15
CA ALA A 229 8.87 -7.17 0.55
C ALA A 229 8.01 -7.01 1.80
N THR A 230 6.98 -7.85 1.89
CA THR A 230 6.19 -8.03 3.11
C THR A 230 6.16 -9.51 3.45
N SER A 231 6.10 -9.77 4.74
CA SER A 231 5.97 -11.13 5.25
C SER A 231 5.15 -11.14 6.53
N VAL A 232 4.31 -12.17 6.67
CA VAL A 232 3.49 -12.42 7.87
C VAL A 232 3.96 -13.71 8.52
N GLN A 233 4.38 -13.65 9.77
CA GLN A 233 4.72 -14.84 10.56
C GLN A 233 4.09 -14.71 11.94
N LYS A 234 3.41 -15.75 12.39
CA LYS A 234 2.71 -15.77 13.70
C LYS A 234 1.82 -14.52 13.92
N GLY A 235 1.04 -14.14 12.91
CA GLY A 235 0.15 -12.97 12.95
C GLY A 235 0.85 -11.61 12.89
N GLN A 236 2.18 -11.57 12.92
CA GLN A 236 2.97 -10.34 12.86
C GLN A 236 3.37 -10.04 11.41
N ARG A 237 3.06 -8.84 10.92
CA ARG A 237 3.44 -8.40 9.57
C ARG A 237 4.63 -7.48 9.61
N LEU A 238 5.65 -7.79 8.82
CA LEU A 238 6.81 -6.92 8.56
C LEU A 238 6.80 -6.39 7.14
N VAL A 239 7.23 -5.14 6.99
CA VAL A 239 7.55 -4.51 5.71
C VAL A 239 9.05 -4.28 5.66
N ALA A 240 9.72 -4.85 4.66
CA ALA A 240 11.16 -4.72 4.44
C ALA A 240 11.45 -4.06 3.09
N VAL A 241 12.36 -3.11 3.08
CA VAL A 241 12.86 -2.44 1.88
C VAL A 241 14.37 -2.55 1.82
N VAL A 242 14.89 -3.04 0.70
CA VAL A 242 16.31 -2.97 0.36
C VAL A 242 16.46 -2.29 -0.99
N LEU A 243 17.22 -1.22 -1.04
CA LEU A 243 17.60 -0.49 -2.25
C LEU A 243 19.09 -0.68 -2.50
N GLY A 244 19.49 -0.74 -3.76
CA GLY A 244 20.89 -0.70 -4.16
C GLY A 244 21.68 -1.98 -3.94
N GLY A 245 21.04 -3.14 -3.92
CA GLY A 245 21.77 -4.43 -3.83
C GLY A 245 22.71 -4.66 -5.02
N LYS A 246 23.79 -5.41 -4.79
CA LYS A 246 24.81 -5.73 -5.82
C LYS A 246 24.28 -6.72 -6.87
N SER A 247 23.43 -7.68 -6.47
CA SER A 247 22.81 -8.66 -7.36
C SER A 247 21.42 -9.04 -6.84
N GLY A 248 20.60 -9.68 -7.69
CA GLY A 248 19.30 -10.20 -7.28
C GLY A 248 19.38 -11.26 -6.18
N ARG A 249 20.42 -12.13 -6.23
CA ARG A 249 20.67 -13.18 -5.24
C ARG A 249 21.06 -12.56 -3.89
N SER A 250 22.06 -11.70 -3.85
CA SER A 250 22.55 -11.09 -2.61
C SER A 250 21.49 -10.18 -1.96
N ARG A 251 20.71 -9.41 -2.78
CA ARG A 251 19.59 -8.60 -2.31
C ARG A 251 18.51 -9.47 -1.63
N ASN A 252 18.13 -10.61 -2.26
CA ASN A 252 17.13 -11.52 -1.68
C ASN A 252 17.64 -12.12 -0.36
N ALA A 253 18.89 -12.64 -0.32
CA ALA A 253 19.48 -13.17 0.89
C ALA A 253 19.50 -12.13 2.02
N HIS A 254 19.86 -10.89 1.70
CA HIS A 254 19.88 -9.80 2.67
C HIS A 254 18.47 -9.44 3.19
N VAL A 255 17.46 -9.38 2.32
CA VAL A 255 16.07 -9.15 2.76
C VAL A 255 15.59 -10.27 3.68
N GLN A 256 15.90 -11.54 3.36
CA GLN A 256 15.55 -12.67 4.22
C GLN A 256 16.24 -12.56 5.59
N ASP A 257 17.51 -12.23 5.62
CA ASP A 257 18.29 -12.07 6.85
C ASP A 257 17.74 -10.96 7.74
N ILE A 258 17.51 -9.75 7.20
CA ILE A 258 16.96 -8.65 8.01
C ILE A 258 15.52 -8.91 8.46
N LEU A 259 14.67 -9.58 7.65
CA LEU A 259 13.35 -10.02 8.06
C LEU A 259 13.42 -11.04 9.20
N GLN A 260 14.25 -12.07 9.06
CA GLN A 260 14.39 -13.12 10.06
C GLN A 260 14.91 -12.59 11.39
N ARG A 261 15.92 -11.70 11.36
CA ARG A 261 16.42 -11.03 12.57
C ARG A 261 15.34 -10.12 13.18
N SER A 262 14.53 -9.46 12.35
CA SER A 262 13.47 -8.59 12.83
C SER A 262 12.32 -9.38 13.47
N PHE A 263 11.91 -10.52 12.89
CA PHE A 263 10.91 -11.39 13.53
C PHE A 263 11.35 -11.91 14.89
N ARG A 264 12.63 -12.21 15.07
CA ARG A 264 13.19 -12.65 16.38
C ARG A 264 13.13 -11.57 17.46
N LYS A 265 13.12 -10.30 17.09
CA LYS A 265 13.02 -9.16 18.01
C LYS A 265 11.57 -8.89 18.47
N LEU A 266 10.59 -9.45 17.77
CA LEU A 266 9.19 -9.25 18.16
C LEU A 266 8.82 -10.19 19.31
N PRO A 267 7.99 -9.71 20.26
CA PRO A 267 7.51 -10.56 21.34
C PRO A 267 6.72 -11.74 20.77
N HIS A 268 6.87 -12.90 21.40
CA HIS A 268 6.05 -14.06 21.07
C HIS A 268 4.58 -13.71 21.35
N GLN A 269 3.78 -13.69 20.31
CA GLN A 269 2.31 -13.63 20.48
C GLN A 269 1.86 -15.00 21.01
N PRO A 270 1.06 -15.07 22.08
CA PRO A 270 0.51 -16.34 22.53
C PRO A 270 -0.30 -17.00 21.40
N THR A 271 -0.26 -18.33 21.33
CA THR A 271 -0.89 -19.12 20.25
C THR A 271 -2.37 -18.85 20.01
N TRP A 272 -3.10 -18.39 21.04
CA TRP A 272 -4.50 -17.98 20.92
C TRP A 272 -4.69 -16.67 20.10
N ALA A 273 -3.65 -15.85 19.93
CA ALA A 273 -3.69 -14.65 19.08
C ALA A 273 -3.48 -14.96 17.59
N LEU A 274 -3.20 -16.21 17.22
CA LEU A 274 -2.79 -16.62 15.89
C LEU A 274 -3.94 -17.16 15.01
N SER A 275 -5.13 -17.32 15.55
CA SER A 275 -6.30 -17.82 14.82
C SER A 275 -7.06 -16.67 14.14
N SER A 276 -6.41 -15.96 13.21
CA SER A 276 -7.16 -15.21 12.22
C SER A 276 -7.35 -16.11 11.03
N PRO A 277 -8.59 -16.50 10.66
CA PRO A 277 -8.82 -17.22 9.44
C PRO A 277 -8.39 -16.35 8.25
N THR A 278 -7.74 -16.98 7.28
CA THR A 278 -7.56 -16.40 5.95
C THR A 278 -8.93 -15.90 5.50
N PRO A 279 -9.08 -14.65 5.04
CA PRO A 279 -10.37 -14.19 4.54
C PRO A 279 -10.86 -15.15 3.46
N PRO A 280 -12.13 -15.56 3.48
CA PRO A 280 -12.68 -16.47 2.49
C PRO A 280 -12.44 -15.87 1.10
N ARG A 281 -12.14 -16.75 0.15
CA ARG A 281 -12.06 -16.41 -1.26
C ARG A 281 -13.40 -15.77 -1.63
N PRO A 282 -13.45 -14.55 -2.21
CA PRO A 282 -14.71 -14.03 -2.72
C PRO A 282 -15.25 -15.01 -3.76
N GLU A 283 -16.46 -15.47 -3.58
CA GLU A 283 -17.18 -16.21 -4.62
C GLU A 283 -17.33 -15.30 -5.84
N PRO A 284 -17.26 -15.85 -7.08
CA PRO A 284 -17.63 -15.09 -8.25
C PRO A 284 -19.04 -14.54 -8.05
N ALA A 285 -19.26 -13.29 -8.45
CA ALA A 285 -20.60 -12.70 -8.40
C ALA A 285 -21.56 -13.64 -9.12
N PRO A 286 -22.77 -13.93 -8.56
CA PRO A 286 -23.74 -14.75 -9.23
C PRO A 286 -24.08 -14.12 -10.59
N ASP A 287 -24.10 -14.96 -11.64
CA ASP A 287 -24.57 -14.58 -12.96
C ASP A 287 -26.02 -14.11 -12.84
N GLY A 288 -26.28 -12.82 -13.15
CA GLY A 288 -27.62 -12.25 -13.10
C GLY A 288 -27.77 -10.90 -12.40
N TYR A 289 -26.70 -10.11 -12.27
CA TYR A 289 -26.86 -8.71 -11.85
C TYR A 289 -27.29 -7.86 -13.06
N GLU A 290 -28.62 -7.75 -13.29
CA GLU A 290 -29.16 -6.75 -14.21
C GLU A 290 -28.78 -5.35 -13.69
N ALA A 291 -28.13 -4.58 -14.57
CA ALA A 291 -27.82 -3.20 -14.32
C ALA A 291 -29.13 -2.41 -14.16
N TYR A 292 -29.35 -1.83 -12.99
CA TYR A 292 -30.43 -0.88 -12.78
C TYR A 292 -30.11 0.39 -13.58
N GLU A 293 -30.65 0.47 -14.79
CA GLU A 293 -30.68 1.69 -15.60
C GLU A 293 -31.66 2.71 -14.96
N GLY A 294 -31.14 3.48 -14.02
CA GLY A 294 -31.76 4.69 -13.52
C GLY A 294 -31.23 5.89 -14.30
N SER A 295 -31.80 6.18 -15.45
CA SER A 295 -31.57 7.42 -16.21
C SER A 295 -32.06 8.63 -15.42
N ILE A 296 -31.14 9.34 -14.77
CA ILE A 296 -31.39 10.71 -14.29
C ILE A 296 -30.90 11.65 -15.37
N SER A 297 -31.86 12.17 -16.16
CA SER A 297 -31.61 13.26 -17.10
C SER A 297 -31.31 14.53 -16.31
N LEU A 298 -30.08 15.00 -16.30
CA LEU A 298 -29.68 16.33 -15.87
C LEU A 298 -29.73 17.29 -17.08
N GLN A 299 -30.90 17.82 -17.35
CA GLN A 299 -31.01 19.11 -18.04
C GLN A 299 -30.90 20.23 -16.99
N ALA A 300 -29.71 20.77 -16.82
CA ALA A 300 -29.53 22.03 -16.13
C ALA A 300 -29.33 23.14 -17.14
N SER A 301 -30.33 23.97 -17.31
CA SER A 301 -30.26 25.23 -18.03
C SER A 301 -29.31 26.20 -17.31
N LEU A 302 -28.36 26.73 -18.07
CA LEU A 302 -27.51 27.86 -17.68
C LEU A 302 -28.32 29.14 -17.84
N THR A 303 -28.87 29.68 -16.76
CA THR A 303 -29.15 31.12 -16.55
C THR A 303 -29.45 31.32 -15.06
N ASP A 304 -28.57 31.88 -14.31
CA ASP A 304 -28.70 33.19 -13.66
C ASP A 304 -27.49 33.41 -12.74
N ARG A 305 -26.87 34.52 -12.96
CA ARG A 305 -25.89 35.14 -12.06
C ARG A 305 -26.68 35.84 -10.95
N ASP A 306 -26.00 35.86 -9.83
CA ASP A 306 -26.04 36.84 -8.75
C ASP A 306 -26.57 36.34 -7.40
N ASN A 307 -25.64 36.45 -6.45
CA ASN A 307 -25.87 36.77 -5.05
C ASN A 307 -26.58 35.74 -4.18
N GLN A 308 -25.83 34.68 -3.76
CA GLN A 308 -26.13 34.07 -2.47
C GLN A 308 -24.83 33.74 -1.72
N SER A 309 -24.63 34.48 -0.63
CA SER A 309 -23.62 34.22 0.40
C SER A 309 -23.72 32.79 0.92
N PHE A 310 -22.65 32.04 0.79
CA PHE A 310 -22.54 30.70 1.41
C PHE A 310 -22.70 30.83 2.93
N PRO A 311 -23.58 30.06 3.57
CA PRO A 311 -23.66 30.02 5.02
C PRO A 311 -22.36 29.39 5.57
N ARG A 312 -21.79 30.04 6.61
CA ARG A 312 -20.62 29.47 7.34
C ARG A 312 -20.99 28.10 7.91
N PRO A 313 -20.09 27.12 7.89
CA PRO A 313 -20.35 25.82 8.52
C PRO A 313 -20.59 26.04 10.02
N ARG A 314 -21.72 25.53 10.52
CA ARG A 314 -22.05 25.54 11.95
C ARG A 314 -21.08 24.66 12.72
N PRO A 315 -20.77 24.99 13.98
CA PRO A 315 -19.97 24.13 14.85
C PRO A 315 -20.59 22.74 14.97
N VAL A 316 -19.73 21.72 15.02
CA VAL A 316 -20.09 20.27 14.95
C VAL A 316 -20.97 19.82 16.13
N ASP A 317 -21.08 20.63 17.20
CA ASP A 317 -21.82 20.30 18.42
C ASP A 317 -23.35 20.43 18.30
N GLU A 318 -23.85 21.26 17.37
CA GLU A 318 -25.30 21.39 17.13
C GLU A 318 -25.88 20.27 16.24
N LEU A 319 -25.06 19.59 15.42
CA LEU A 319 -25.52 18.47 14.59
C LEU A 319 -25.70 17.18 15.40
N GLY A 320 -25.02 17.08 16.53
CA GLY A 320 -25.18 15.96 17.51
C GLY A 320 -26.52 16.04 18.26
N ALA A 321 -27.03 17.23 18.49
CA ALA A 321 -28.27 17.42 19.25
C ALA A 321 -29.55 17.14 18.44
N LEU A 322 -29.54 17.35 17.13
CA LEU A 322 -30.69 17.12 16.25
C LEU A 322 -30.97 15.65 15.89
N ILE A 323 -30.00 14.74 16.16
CA ILE A 323 -30.15 13.28 15.93
C ILE A 323 -30.65 12.55 17.20
N LEU A 324 -30.68 13.23 18.34
CA LEU A 324 -31.07 12.64 19.65
C LEU A 324 -32.57 12.63 19.92
N GLU A 325 -33.42 13.24 19.08
CA GLU A 325 -34.85 13.35 19.35
C GLU A 325 -35.76 12.28 18.73
N SER A 326 -35.23 11.26 18.07
CA SER A 326 -36.08 10.16 17.57
C SER A 326 -35.46 8.79 17.81
N SER A 327 -35.63 8.23 18.97
CA SER A 327 -35.97 6.84 19.28
C SER A 327 -35.50 6.43 20.67
N GLN A 328 -36.42 6.40 21.58
CA GLN A 328 -36.32 5.62 22.80
C GLN A 328 -36.32 4.14 22.46
N SER A 329 -35.16 3.49 22.46
CA SER A 329 -35.03 2.05 22.56
C SER A 329 -33.81 1.68 23.38
N SER A 330 -33.96 0.69 24.25
CA SER A 330 -33.08 0.22 25.31
C SER A 330 -31.77 -0.38 24.82
N GLY A 331 -30.85 0.44 24.23
CA GLY A 331 -29.60 -0.01 23.73
C GLY A 331 -28.75 1.09 23.13
N ASP A 332 -28.38 2.13 23.90
CA ASP A 332 -27.71 3.34 23.36
C ASP A 332 -26.18 3.25 23.30
N TRP A 333 -25.61 2.05 23.46
CA TRP A 333 -24.17 1.87 23.36
C TRP A 333 -23.73 1.80 21.91
N THR A 334 -22.54 2.31 21.67
CA THR A 334 -21.90 2.36 20.38
C THR A 334 -20.55 1.65 20.44
N ILE A 335 -20.16 0.93 19.38
CA ILE A 335 -18.77 0.55 19.17
C ILE A 335 -18.20 1.33 18.00
N GLN A 336 -16.97 1.79 18.13
CA GLN A 336 -16.19 2.37 17.04
C GLN A 336 -15.09 1.38 16.65
N VAL A 337 -15.07 1.00 15.36
CA VAL A 337 -14.17 -0.04 14.83
C VAL A 337 -13.03 0.54 13.99
N GLY A 338 -12.79 1.83 14.13
CA GLY A 338 -11.67 2.51 13.51
C GLY A 338 -12.03 3.90 12.98
N ALA A 339 -11.00 4.60 12.48
CA ALA A 339 -11.14 5.86 11.76
C ALA A 339 -10.32 5.80 10.46
N PHE A 340 -10.94 6.08 9.33
CA PHE A 340 -10.43 5.82 7.99
C PHE A 340 -10.41 7.10 7.16
N TYR A 341 -9.56 7.15 6.13
CA TYR A 341 -9.48 8.31 5.23
C TYR A 341 -10.54 8.32 4.13
N ALA A 342 -11.32 7.24 3.97
CA ALA A 342 -12.37 7.14 2.98
C ALA A 342 -13.67 6.61 3.62
N PRO A 343 -14.86 7.20 3.30
CA PRO A 343 -16.14 6.80 3.90
C PRO A 343 -16.52 5.36 3.58
N ARG A 344 -16.17 4.87 2.38
CA ARG A 344 -16.44 3.49 1.96
C ARG A 344 -15.63 2.47 2.78
N VAL A 345 -14.35 2.76 3.06
CA VAL A 345 -13.50 1.90 3.90
C VAL A 345 -14.06 1.83 5.32
N ALA A 346 -14.50 2.96 5.87
CA ALA A 346 -15.17 3.02 7.16
C ALA A 346 -16.45 2.16 7.17
N LYS A 347 -17.29 2.26 6.12
CA LYS A 347 -18.52 1.47 5.97
C LYS A 347 -18.24 -0.03 5.87
N ASN A 348 -17.22 -0.43 5.12
CA ASN A 348 -16.82 -1.83 4.98
C ASN A 348 -16.29 -2.39 6.31
N ALA A 349 -15.47 -1.64 7.03
CA ALA A 349 -14.98 -2.04 8.35
C ALA A 349 -16.13 -2.23 9.37
N ALA A 350 -17.14 -1.35 9.33
CA ALA A 350 -18.32 -1.51 10.19
C ALA A 350 -19.15 -2.74 9.82
N ARG A 351 -19.33 -3.03 8.52
CA ARG A 351 -20.02 -4.24 8.05
C ARG A 351 -19.27 -5.51 8.46
N GLU A 352 -17.96 -5.55 8.21
CA GLU A 352 -17.10 -6.66 8.62
C GLU A 352 -17.19 -6.91 10.13
N ALA A 353 -17.26 -5.84 10.93
CA ALA A 353 -17.44 -5.97 12.37
C ALA A 353 -18.80 -6.57 12.73
N ILE A 354 -19.87 -6.20 12.04
CA ILE A 354 -21.22 -6.81 12.21
C ILE A 354 -21.15 -8.29 11.88
N ASP A 355 -20.58 -8.65 10.72
CA ASP A 355 -20.49 -10.04 10.26
C ASP A 355 -19.71 -10.93 11.26
N LYS A 356 -18.60 -10.41 11.79
CA LYS A 356 -17.77 -11.14 12.78
C LYS A 356 -18.39 -11.26 14.17
N THR A 357 -19.29 -10.36 14.52
CA THR A 357 -19.87 -10.30 15.88
C THR A 357 -21.34 -10.67 15.95
N ASN A 358 -21.98 -10.82 14.79
CA ASN A 358 -23.41 -11.03 14.64
C ASN A 358 -24.26 -9.97 15.39
N LEU A 359 -23.79 -8.72 15.36
CA LEU A 359 -24.48 -7.59 16.00
C LEU A 359 -25.65 -7.11 15.14
N SER A 360 -26.79 -6.90 15.79
CA SER A 360 -27.96 -6.21 15.19
C SER A 360 -27.90 -4.71 15.49
N GLY A 361 -26.89 -4.00 15.00
CA GLY A 361 -26.73 -2.56 15.19
C GLY A 361 -26.77 -1.80 13.86
N THR A 362 -26.96 -0.48 13.94
CA THR A 362 -26.98 0.42 12.79
C THR A 362 -25.57 0.94 12.48
N VAL A 363 -25.14 0.83 11.20
CA VAL A 363 -23.85 1.37 10.76
C VAL A 363 -23.95 2.88 10.61
N GLN A 364 -23.11 3.61 11.33
CA GLN A 364 -22.98 5.06 11.26
C GLN A 364 -21.54 5.45 10.85
N ILE A 365 -21.40 6.33 9.87
CA ILE A 365 -20.11 6.87 9.44
C ILE A 365 -20.07 8.35 9.77
N ALA A 366 -19.28 8.71 10.78
CA ALA A 366 -19.12 10.10 11.22
C ALA A 366 -17.84 10.70 10.62
N GLN A 367 -17.97 11.84 9.95
CA GLN A 367 -16.82 12.60 9.45
C GLN A 367 -16.24 13.45 10.57
N ILE A 368 -14.91 13.40 10.75
CA ILE A 368 -14.18 14.21 11.73
C ILE A 368 -12.96 14.85 11.11
N GLN A 369 -12.52 15.98 11.65
CA GLN A 369 -11.19 16.53 11.37
C GLN A 369 -10.17 15.93 12.34
N GLY A 370 -9.17 15.22 11.79
CA GLY A 370 -8.05 14.73 12.56
C GLY A 370 -7.09 15.86 13.00
N ARG A 371 -6.27 15.62 14.02
CA ARG A 371 -5.29 16.60 14.56
C ARG A 371 -4.32 17.19 13.52
N SER A 372 -4.19 16.57 12.35
CA SER A 372 -3.39 17.04 11.21
C SER A 372 -4.20 17.80 10.15
N GLY A 373 -5.43 18.24 10.45
CA GLY A 373 -6.34 18.87 9.48
C GLY A 373 -6.90 17.93 8.40
N LYS A 374 -6.64 16.62 8.50
CA LYS A 374 -7.16 15.63 7.56
C LYS A 374 -8.56 15.19 7.96
N VAL A 375 -9.41 15.04 6.97
CA VAL A 375 -10.74 14.43 7.14
C VAL A 375 -10.59 12.93 7.39
N LEU A 376 -11.20 12.45 8.46
CA LEU A 376 -11.30 11.04 8.83
C LEU A 376 -12.77 10.65 8.95
N TYR A 377 -13.07 9.38 8.67
CA TYR A 377 -14.41 8.81 8.77
C TYR A 377 -14.39 7.73 9.86
N ARG A 378 -15.06 7.98 10.98
CA ARG A 378 -15.23 7.00 12.07
C ARG A 378 -16.27 5.97 11.68
N ALA A 379 -15.92 4.71 11.74
CA ALA A 379 -16.85 3.60 11.55
C ALA A 379 -17.45 3.20 12.90
N ARG A 380 -18.75 3.40 13.06
CA ARG A 380 -19.49 3.14 14.28
C ARG A 380 -20.64 2.16 14.04
N ILE A 381 -20.99 1.37 15.05
CA ILE A 381 -22.18 0.54 15.11
C ILE A 381 -22.93 0.97 16.36
N THR A 382 -24.12 1.52 16.17
CA THR A 382 -24.98 2.10 17.23
C THR A 382 -26.20 1.24 17.49
N GLY A 383 -26.95 1.53 18.55
CA GLY A 383 -28.19 0.82 18.87
C GLY A 383 -27.98 -0.54 19.53
N ILE A 384 -26.88 -0.73 20.25
CA ILE A 384 -26.52 -1.99 20.90
C ILE A 384 -26.45 -1.83 22.43
N THR A 385 -26.65 -2.93 23.16
CA THR A 385 -26.57 -2.91 24.61
C THR A 385 -25.12 -2.85 25.11
N LYS A 386 -24.90 -2.40 26.33
CA LYS A 386 -23.58 -2.39 27.01
C LYS A 386 -22.88 -3.75 26.96
N LYS A 387 -23.63 -4.83 27.18
CA LYS A 387 -23.12 -6.22 27.17
C LYS A 387 -22.65 -6.59 25.74
N GLN A 388 -23.45 -6.28 24.73
CA GLN A 388 -23.10 -6.50 23.30
C GLN A 388 -21.87 -5.69 22.92
N ALA A 389 -21.80 -4.39 23.25
CA ALA A 389 -20.67 -3.53 22.94
C ALA A 389 -19.35 -4.09 23.50
N LYS A 390 -19.36 -4.46 24.79
CA LYS A 390 -18.17 -5.03 25.47
C LYS A 390 -17.76 -6.38 24.88
N SER A 391 -18.72 -7.28 24.61
CA SER A 391 -18.46 -8.62 24.06
C SER A 391 -17.96 -8.52 22.63
N ALA A 392 -18.57 -7.67 21.81
CA ALA A 392 -18.17 -7.44 20.43
C ALA A 392 -16.76 -6.84 20.34
N CYS A 393 -16.45 -5.79 21.11
CA CYS A 393 -15.11 -5.23 21.13
C CYS A 393 -14.06 -6.26 21.58
N LYS A 394 -14.37 -7.07 22.60
CA LYS A 394 -13.47 -8.15 23.01
C LYS A 394 -13.20 -9.16 21.89
N LEU A 395 -14.24 -9.50 21.12
CA LEU A 395 -14.13 -10.41 19.98
C LEU A 395 -13.38 -9.77 18.79
N LEU A 396 -13.70 -8.51 18.45
CA LEU A 396 -13.07 -7.77 17.36
C LEU A 396 -11.58 -7.54 17.60
N ILE A 397 -11.19 -7.13 18.82
CA ILE A 397 -9.80 -6.95 19.21
C ILE A 397 -9.03 -8.29 19.12
N ARG A 398 -9.64 -9.39 19.55
CA ARG A 398 -9.06 -10.74 19.39
C ARG A 398 -8.85 -11.12 17.91
N ASN A 399 -9.72 -10.63 17.02
CA ASN A 399 -9.64 -10.85 15.58
C ASN A 399 -8.81 -9.77 14.84
N GLY A 400 -8.02 -8.98 15.57
CA GLY A 400 -7.10 -7.98 14.99
C GLY A 400 -7.77 -6.72 14.46
N MET A 401 -9.04 -6.46 14.81
CA MET A 401 -9.73 -5.21 14.50
C MET A 401 -9.68 -4.26 15.69
N ASP A 402 -9.42 -2.98 15.43
CA ASP A 402 -9.56 -1.94 16.45
C ASP A 402 -11.02 -1.83 16.89
N CYS A 403 -11.27 -1.76 18.19
CA CYS A 403 -12.61 -1.54 18.73
C CYS A 403 -12.59 -0.79 20.06
N ILE A 404 -13.44 0.22 20.15
CA ILE A 404 -13.69 1.00 21.37
C ILE A 404 -15.19 0.99 21.63
N SER A 405 -15.60 0.58 22.83
CA SER A 405 -16.99 0.70 23.28
C SER A 405 -17.23 2.08 23.88
N LEU A 406 -18.24 2.78 23.38
CA LEU A 406 -18.63 4.13 23.81
C LEU A 406 -19.96 4.07 24.54
N ALA A 407 -20.03 4.74 25.69
CA ALA A 407 -21.29 4.94 26.42
C ALA A 407 -22.16 5.99 25.71
N PRO A 408 -23.47 6.06 25.99
CA PRO A 408 -24.41 6.99 25.35
C PRO A 408 -23.99 8.45 25.36
N ASP A 409 -23.30 8.90 26.39
CA ASP A 409 -22.92 10.31 26.61
C ASP A 409 -21.60 10.72 25.92
N LEU A 410 -20.94 9.80 25.20
CA LEU A 410 -19.64 9.98 24.54
C LEU A 410 -19.70 9.71 23.02
N GLY A 411 -20.89 9.68 22.46
CA GLY A 411 -21.18 9.33 21.08
C GLY A 411 -21.00 10.44 20.04
#